data_ff483fe210e85eb2e13db9643c65eb65
#
_entry.id   ff483fe210e85eb2e13db9643c65eb65
#
_cell.length_a   1.000
_cell.length_b   1.000
_cell.length_c   1.000
_cell.angle_alpha   90.00
_cell.angle_beta   90.00
_cell.angle_gamma   90.00
#
_symmetry.space_group_name_H-M   'P 1'
#
loop_
_entity.id
_entity.type
_entity.pdbx_description
1 polymer ?
#
loop_
_entity_poly.entity_id
_entity_poly.type
_entity_poly.pdbx_seq_one_letter_code
_entity_poly.pdbx_strand_id
1 'polypeptide(L)'
;EQLQTDRAATDSEIKDYYEEHKDSYDDIDYRVFKIAAGSDDDTAKEQAKNKANDMLEKITDEDTFAQMCKEYATDDEKATYEDSSASLKSNIKKSSAESAISDWLFDSERKAGDKTVIEDSDNNQYYVVYFINRDYDSSNDTSIANTVLSTKYSDLISSYTDNMKVDNKKNRIKMYSEE
;
A
#
# COMPACT_ATOMS: atom_id res chain seq x y z
N GLU A 1 1.56 34.71 20.61
CA GLU A 1 1.83 34.40 19.17
C GLU A 1 2.66 33.09 19.05
N GLN A 2 3.66 32.83 19.91
CA GLN A 2 4.48 31.60 19.84
C GLN A 2 3.66 30.33 20.07
N LEU A 3 2.66 30.37 20.97
CA LEU A 3 1.76 29.24 21.25
C LEU A 3 0.82 28.86 20.09
N GLN A 4 0.63 29.73 19.09
CA GLN A 4 -0.19 29.45 17.91
C GLN A 4 0.63 28.80 16.79
N THR A 5 1.90 29.14 16.65
CA THR A 5 2.83 28.56 15.68
C THR A 5 3.20 27.11 16.04
N ASP A 6 3.30 26.82 17.35
CA ASP A 6 3.61 25.45 17.83
C ASP A 6 2.41 24.48 17.74
N ARG A 7 1.23 25.00 17.36
CA ARG A 7 -0.02 24.20 17.29
C ARG A 7 -0.41 23.75 15.88
N ALA A 8 0.33 24.15 14.87
CA ALA A 8 0.11 23.71 13.50
C ALA A 8 1.18 22.70 13.08
N ALA A 9 0.80 21.72 12.27
CA ALA A 9 1.79 20.91 11.57
C ALA A 9 2.47 21.80 10.52
N THR A 10 3.79 21.76 10.47
CA THR A 10 4.56 22.48 9.45
C THR A 10 4.63 21.65 8.17
N ASP A 11 4.86 22.28 7.03
CA ASP A 11 5.02 21.60 5.74
C ASP A 11 6.15 20.56 5.78
N SER A 12 7.22 20.81 6.54
CA SER A 12 8.32 19.86 6.73
C SER A 12 7.85 18.61 7.48
N GLU A 13 7.13 18.78 8.60
CA GLU A 13 6.62 17.67 9.41
C GLU A 13 5.61 16.82 8.63
N ILE A 14 4.77 17.45 7.82
CA ILE A 14 3.82 16.77 6.93
C ILE A 14 4.58 15.94 5.90
N LYS A 15 5.60 16.54 5.27
CA LYS A 15 6.42 15.88 4.28
C LYS A 15 7.19 14.70 4.88
N ASP A 16 7.83 14.90 6.04
CA ASP A 16 8.61 13.85 6.72
C ASP A 16 7.70 12.68 7.10
N TYR A 17 6.52 12.97 7.64
CA TYR A 17 5.52 11.96 7.96
C TYR A 17 5.05 11.19 6.72
N TYR A 18 4.77 11.90 5.62
CA TYR A 18 4.40 11.25 4.36
C TYR A 18 5.52 10.35 3.84
N GLU A 19 6.78 10.82 3.83
CA GLU A 19 7.92 10.02 3.37
C GLU A 19 8.09 8.70 4.13
N GLU A 20 7.80 8.70 5.44
CA GLU A 20 7.83 7.51 6.29
C GLU A 20 6.63 6.57 6.07
N HIS A 21 5.50 7.09 5.55
CA HIS A 21 4.23 6.36 5.45
C HIS A 21 3.67 6.32 4.03
N LYS A 22 4.50 6.49 3.00
CA LYS A 22 4.09 6.54 1.58
C LYS A 22 3.10 5.45 1.17
N ASP A 23 3.35 4.24 1.60
CA ASP A 23 2.53 3.07 1.27
C ASP A 23 1.06 3.21 1.69
N SER A 24 0.77 4.07 2.67
CA SER A 24 -0.58 4.30 3.17
C SER A 24 -1.32 5.40 2.42
N TYR A 25 -0.59 6.25 1.70
CA TYR A 25 -1.13 7.46 1.07
C TYR A 25 -1.04 7.46 -0.44
N ASP A 26 -0.11 6.70 -1.02
CA ASP A 26 0.05 6.62 -2.46
C ASP A 26 -0.98 5.68 -3.09
N ASP A 27 -1.34 6.02 -4.31
CA ASP A 27 -2.07 5.17 -5.22
C ASP A 27 -1.12 4.62 -6.29
N ILE A 28 -1.36 3.40 -6.71
CA ILE A 28 -0.58 2.77 -7.78
C ILE A 28 -1.48 2.35 -8.94
N ASP A 29 -0.90 2.42 -10.13
CA ASP A 29 -1.45 1.81 -11.33
C ASP A 29 -0.57 0.64 -11.76
N TYR A 30 -1.21 -0.46 -12.10
CA TYR A 30 -0.51 -1.65 -12.57
C TYR A 30 -1.41 -2.51 -13.46
N ARG A 31 -0.78 -3.40 -14.23
CA ARG A 31 -1.49 -4.47 -14.92
C ARG A 31 -1.22 -5.80 -14.24
N VAL A 32 -2.22 -6.65 -14.24
CA VAL A 32 -2.11 -7.99 -13.65
C VAL A 32 -2.86 -9.01 -14.50
N PHE A 33 -2.23 -10.19 -14.62
CA PHE A 33 -2.84 -11.37 -15.22
C PHE A 33 -2.59 -12.58 -14.34
N LYS A 34 -3.58 -13.45 -14.16
CA LYS A 34 -3.51 -14.63 -13.30
C LYS A 34 -3.45 -15.90 -14.15
N ILE A 35 -2.54 -16.79 -13.80
CA ILE A 35 -2.42 -18.10 -14.43
C ILE A 35 -2.59 -19.17 -13.34
N ALA A 36 -3.74 -19.84 -13.34
CA ALA A 36 -4.01 -20.93 -12.40
C ALA A 36 -3.30 -22.21 -12.83
N ALA A 37 -2.84 -23.00 -11.86
CA ALA A 37 -2.20 -24.29 -12.11
C ALA A 37 -3.21 -25.40 -12.51
N GLY A 38 -4.52 -25.18 -12.34
CA GLY A 38 -5.56 -26.14 -12.69
C GLY A 38 -5.68 -27.32 -11.72
N SER A 39 -4.60 -27.73 -11.07
CA SER A 39 -4.57 -28.74 -10.02
C SER A 39 -3.43 -28.47 -9.06
N ASP A 40 -3.40 -29.21 -7.94
CA ASP A 40 -2.40 -29.05 -6.87
C ASP A 40 -1.15 -29.94 -7.08
N ASP A 41 -1.03 -30.61 -8.22
CA ASP A 41 0.15 -31.41 -8.50
C ASP A 41 1.33 -30.56 -9.01
N ASP A 42 2.55 -31.02 -8.70
CA ASP A 42 3.77 -30.30 -9.03
C ASP A 42 3.96 -30.06 -10.55
N THR A 43 3.46 -30.97 -11.38
CA THR A 43 3.55 -30.83 -12.83
C THR A 43 2.68 -29.69 -13.34
N ALA A 44 1.44 -29.58 -12.83
CA ALA A 44 0.54 -28.50 -13.20
C ALA A 44 1.07 -27.13 -12.72
N LYS A 45 1.62 -27.08 -11.50
CA LYS A 45 2.28 -25.88 -10.96
C LYS A 45 3.46 -25.44 -11.81
N GLU A 46 4.31 -26.38 -12.19
CA GLU A 46 5.47 -26.10 -13.05
C GLU A 46 5.02 -25.60 -14.45
N GLN A 47 3.99 -26.21 -15.04
CA GLN A 47 3.44 -25.75 -16.31
C GLN A 47 2.86 -24.32 -16.22
N ALA A 48 2.11 -23.99 -15.15
CA ALA A 48 1.59 -22.67 -14.92
C ALA A 48 2.72 -21.64 -14.73
N LYS A 49 3.74 -21.99 -13.96
CA LYS A 49 4.94 -21.16 -13.76
C LYS A 49 5.66 -20.87 -15.08
N ASN A 50 5.89 -21.91 -15.87
CA ASN A 50 6.55 -21.78 -17.17
C ASN A 50 5.71 -20.90 -18.11
N LYS A 51 4.38 -21.10 -18.14
CA LYS A 51 3.46 -20.26 -18.92
C LYS A 51 3.51 -18.79 -18.48
N ALA A 52 3.61 -18.51 -17.16
CA ALA A 52 3.73 -17.15 -16.63
C ALA A 52 5.06 -16.49 -17.03
N ASN A 53 6.17 -17.23 -16.95
CA ASN A 53 7.48 -16.74 -17.37
C ASN A 53 7.54 -16.49 -18.88
N ASP A 54 7.01 -17.40 -19.70
CA ASP A 54 6.95 -17.23 -21.17
C ASP A 54 6.12 -15.99 -21.54
N MET A 55 5.04 -15.73 -20.81
CA MET A 55 4.26 -14.50 -20.98
C MET A 55 5.09 -13.27 -20.59
N LEU A 56 5.77 -13.31 -19.45
CA LEU A 56 6.58 -12.19 -18.95
C LEU A 56 7.69 -11.80 -19.93
N GLU A 57 8.35 -12.77 -20.55
CA GLU A 57 9.43 -12.53 -21.52
C GLU A 57 8.95 -11.75 -22.76
N LYS A 58 7.69 -11.95 -23.19
CA LYS A 58 7.09 -11.29 -24.35
C LYS A 58 6.60 -9.87 -24.06
N ILE A 59 6.43 -9.51 -22.79
CA ILE A 59 5.97 -8.18 -22.38
C ILE A 59 7.13 -7.20 -22.47
N THR A 60 6.98 -6.14 -23.24
CA THR A 60 7.95 -5.05 -23.38
C THR A 60 7.43 -3.73 -22.81
N ASP A 61 6.13 -3.55 -22.82
CA ASP A 61 5.41 -2.35 -22.44
C ASP A 61 3.97 -2.69 -22.02
N GLU A 62 3.21 -1.67 -21.70
CA GLU A 62 1.83 -1.79 -21.24
C GLU A 62 0.88 -2.34 -22.33
N ASP A 63 1.09 -1.94 -23.58
CA ASP A 63 0.27 -2.41 -24.73
C ASP A 63 0.51 -3.89 -25.00
N THR A 64 1.76 -4.32 -24.98
CA THR A 64 2.12 -5.73 -25.13
C THR A 64 1.63 -6.57 -23.97
N PHE A 65 1.56 -6.02 -22.75
CA PHE A 65 0.93 -6.72 -21.61
C PHE A 65 -0.54 -7.05 -21.93
N ALA A 66 -1.32 -6.07 -22.38
CA ALA A 66 -2.74 -6.28 -22.74
C ALA A 66 -2.91 -7.30 -23.88
N GLN A 67 -2.01 -7.30 -24.87
CA GLN A 67 -2.02 -8.29 -25.95
C GLN A 67 -1.71 -9.70 -25.42
N MET A 68 -0.74 -9.83 -24.53
CA MET A 68 -0.39 -11.13 -23.93
C MET A 68 -1.52 -11.66 -23.04
N CYS A 69 -2.25 -10.80 -22.31
CA CYS A 69 -3.44 -11.26 -21.60
C CYS A 69 -4.43 -11.98 -22.52
N LYS A 70 -4.69 -11.41 -23.68
CA LYS A 70 -5.57 -12.01 -24.68
C LYS A 70 -5.03 -13.33 -25.26
N GLU A 71 -3.70 -13.40 -25.51
CA GLU A 71 -3.05 -14.61 -26.05
C GLU A 71 -3.06 -15.76 -25.03
N TYR A 72 -2.82 -15.44 -23.75
CA TYR A 72 -2.64 -16.42 -22.68
C TYR A 72 -3.93 -16.76 -21.92
N ALA A 73 -5.00 -16.00 -22.13
CA ALA A 73 -6.32 -16.26 -21.56
C ALA A 73 -6.86 -17.64 -21.97
N THR A 74 -7.60 -18.26 -21.08
CA THR A 74 -8.40 -19.45 -21.39
C THR A 74 -9.54 -19.08 -22.35
N ASP A 75 -10.15 -20.07 -23.00
CA ASP A 75 -11.23 -19.80 -23.94
C ASP A 75 -12.42 -19.06 -23.30
N ASP A 76 -12.67 -19.32 -22.01
CA ASP A 76 -13.73 -18.65 -21.23
C ASP A 76 -13.36 -17.21 -20.88
N GLU A 77 -12.07 -16.88 -20.77
CA GLU A 77 -11.57 -15.55 -20.39
C GLU A 77 -11.30 -14.65 -21.61
N LYS A 78 -11.13 -15.20 -22.79
CA LYS A 78 -10.78 -14.43 -24.02
C LYS A 78 -11.69 -13.24 -24.24
N ALA A 79 -13.00 -13.43 -24.07
CA ALA A 79 -13.96 -12.34 -24.26
C ALA A 79 -13.73 -11.17 -23.30
N THR A 80 -13.27 -11.43 -22.08
CA THR A 80 -12.92 -10.39 -21.10
C THR A 80 -11.71 -9.59 -21.55
N TYR A 81 -10.67 -10.27 -22.03
CA TYR A 81 -9.41 -9.63 -22.43
C TYR A 81 -9.43 -9.07 -23.86
N GLU A 82 -10.57 -9.12 -24.58
CA GLU A 82 -10.78 -8.28 -25.76
C GLU A 82 -10.74 -6.78 -25.38
N ASP A 83 -11.16 -6.43 -24.17
CA ASP A 83 -10.97 -5.09 -23.63
C ASP A 83 -9.55 -4.99 -23.04
N SER A 84 -8.72 -4.13 -23.62
CA SER A 84 -7.35 -3.89 -23.18
C SER A 84 -7.25 -3.35 -21.74
N SER A 85 -8.34 -2.80 -21.20
CA SER A 85 -8.41 -2.31 -19.83
C SER A 85 -8.70 -3.42 -18.80
N ALA A 86 -9.06 -4.61 -19.20
CA ALA A 86 -9.45 -5.71 -18.29
C ALA A 86 -8.33 -6.09 -17.30
N SER A 87 -7.07 -5.99 -17.72
CA SER A 87 -5.90 -6.24 -16.88
C SER A 87 -5.43 -5.04 -16.07
N LEU A 88 -5.95 -3.83 -16.34
CA LEU A 88 -5.55 -2.59 -15.70
C LEU A 88 -6.22 -2.45 -14.33
N LYS A 89 -5.41 -2.07 -13.35
CA LYS A 89 -5.84 -1.65 -12.01
C LYS A 89 -5.31 -0.25 -11.78
N SER A 90 -6.20 0.72 -11.53
CA SER A 90 -5.83 2.12 -11.37
C SER A 90 -6.26 2.66 -10.01
N ASN A 91 -5.46 3.58 -9.46
CA ASN A 91 -5.69 4.23 -8.17
C ASN A 91 -5.86 3.21 -7.03
N ILE A 92 -5.00 2.21 -7.00
CA ILE A 92 -5.07 1.14 -5.99
C ILE A 92 -4.22 1.50 -4.78
N LYS A 93 -4.86 1.60 -3.62
CA LYS A 93 -4.19 1.74 -2.33
C LYS A 93 -3.65 0.39 -1.83
N LYS A 94 -2.58 0.41 -1.02
CA LYS A 94 -1.97 -0.81 -0.46
C LYS A 94 -2.98 -1.71 0.25
N SER A 95 -3.94 -1.11 0.96
CA SER A 95 -5.00 -1.86 1.67
C SER A 95 -6.00 -2.56 0.75
N SER A 96 -6.05 -2.19 -0.54
CA SER A 96 -6.95 -2.75 -1.56
C SER A 96 -6.22 -3.64 -2.56
N ALA A 97 -4.89 -3.65 -2.53
CA ALA A 97 -4.09 -4.52 -3.39
C ALA A 97 -4.23 -5.99 -2.96
N GLU A 98 -4.12 -6.90 -3.92
CA GLU A 98 -4.12 -8.33 -3.62
C GLU A 98 -2.87 -8.69 -2.79
N SER A 99 -3.07 -9.38 -1.66
CA SER A 99 -2.02 -9.64 -0.68
C SER A 99 -0.77 -10.30 -1.26
N ALA A 100 -0.95 -11.23 -2.21
CA ALA A 100 0.15 -11.94 -2.84
C ALA A 100 1.13 -11.03 -3.61
N ILE A 101 0.66 -9.91 -4.14
CA ILE A 101 1.46 -8.98 -4.97
C ILE A 101 1.70 -7.62 -4.30
N SER A 102 1.05 -7.34 -3.18
CA SER A 102 1.06 -6.03 -2.52
C SER A 102 2.46 -5.58 -2.14
N ASP A 103 3.26 -6.44 -1.52
CA ASP A 103 4.61 -6.07 -1.08
C ASP A 103 5.54 -5.75 -2.25
N TRP A 104 5.39 -6.47 -3.37
CA TRP A 104 6.15 -6.16 -4.57
C TRP A 104 5.71 -4.85 -5.20
N LEU A 105 4.40 -4.59 -5.27
CA LEU A 105 3.85 -3.37 -5.86
C LEU A 105 4.24 -2.11 -5.09
N PHE A 106 4.26 -2.18 -3.75
CA PHE A 106 4.53 -1.04 -2.88
C PHE A 106 6.00 -0.93 -2.43
N ASP A 107 6.90 -1.73 -2.99
CA ASP A 107 8.33 -1.58 -2.77
C ASP A 107 8.79 -0.17 -3.22
N SER A 108 9.56 0.52 -2.36
CA SER A 108 9.99 1.90 -2.59
C SER A 108 10.92 2.08 -3.78
N GLU A 109 11.56 1.00 -4.25
CA GLU A 109 12.47 1.03 -5.40
C GLU A 109 11.77 0.72 -6.73
N ARG A 110 10.46 0.44 -6.70
CA ARG A 110 9.69 0.09 -7.89
C ARG A 110 9.65 1.25 -8.90
N LYS A 111 9.86 0.92 -10.18
CA LYS A 111 9.90 1.88 -11.29
C LYS A 111 8.90 1.50 -12.37
N ALA A 112 8.39 2.52 -13.06
CA ALA A 112 7.54 2.30 -14.24
C ALA A 112 8.23 1.35 -15.24
N GLY A 113 7.48 0.34 -15.69
CA GLY A 113 7.98 -0.71 -16.56
C GLY A 113 8.56 -1.93 -15.85
N ASP A 114 8.70 -1.91 -14.52
CA ASP A 114 9.07 -3.10 -13.77
C ASP A 114 8.00 -4.17 -13.90
N LYS A 115 8.44 -5.41 -14.08
CA LYS A 115 7.53 -6.54 -14.27
C LYS A 115 8.08 -7.80 -13.60
N THR A 116 7.18 -8.67 -13.18
CA THR A 116 7.58 -9.91 -12.50
C THR A 116 6.51 -10.99 -12.60
N VAL A 117 6.89 -12.22 -12.24
CA VAL A 117 5.98 -13.31 -11.89
C VAL A 117 6.03 -13.54 -10.41
N ILE A 118 4.88 -13.58 -9.76
CA ILE A 118 4.74 -13.85 -8.32
C ILE A 118 3.89 -15.11 -8.14
N GLU A 119 4.40 -16.04 -7.34
CA GLU A 119 3.68 -17.25 -6.98
C GLU A 119 2.72 -16.97 -5.80
N ASP A 120 1.50 -17.42 -5.95
CA ASP A 120 0.50 -17.50 -4.89
C ASP A 120 0.25 -18.97 -4.57
N SER A 121 1.03 -19.49 -3.65
CA SER A 121 0.99 -20.89 -3.27
C SER A 121 -0.30 -21.30 -2.58
N ASP A 122 -0.98 -20.35 -1.93
CA ASP A 122 -2.25 -20.61 -1.22
C ASP A 122 -3.39 -20.91 -2.20
N ASN A 123 -3.32 -20.29 -3.39
CA ASN A 123 -4.34 -20.42 -4.43
C ASN A 123 -3.87 -21.21 -5.66
N ASN A 124 -2.66 -21.80 -5.63
CA ASN A 124 -2.06 -22.53 -6.74
C ASN A 124 -2.09 -21.74 -8.07
N GLN A 125 -1.66 -20.49 -8.03
CA GLN A 125 -1.66 -19.60 -9.18
C GLN A 125 -0.42 -18.74 -9.25
N TYR A 126 -0.19 -18.15 -10.42
CA TYR A 126 0.91 -17.21 -10.68
C TYR A 126 0.32 -15.89 -11.18
N TYR A 127 0.82 -14.79 -10.63
CA TYR A 127 0.54 -13.46 -11.09
C TYR A 127 1.65 -12.99 -12.02
N VAL A 128 1.29 -12.57 -13.22
CA VAL A 128 2.17 -11.76 -14.08
C VAL A 128 1.79 -10.32 -13.82
N VAL A 129 2.74 -9.50 -13.37
CA VAL A 129 2.49 -8.13 -12.94
C VAL A 129 3.40 -7.18 -13.69
N TYR A 130 2.85 -6.03 -14.10
CA TYR A 130 3.55 -4.92 -14.73
C TYR A 130 3.21 -3.62 -14.01
N PHE A 131 4.20 -2.95 -13.47
CA PHE A 131 4.05 -1.71 -12.73
C PHE A 131 4.02 -0.51 -13.67
N ILE A 132 3.00 0.35 -13.54
CA ILE A 132 2.82 1.52 -14.41
C ILE A 132 3.33 2.77 -13.71
N ASN A 133 2.74 3.15 -12.59
CA ASN A 133 3.16 4.32 -11.82
C ASN A 133 2.78 4.22 -10.33
N ARG A 134 3.28 5.18 -9.58
CA ARG A 134 2.92 5.42 -8.18
C ARG A 134 2.79 6.92 -7.99
N ASP A 135 1.61 7.37 -7.61
CA ASP A 135 1.28 8.77 -7.46
C ASP A 135 0.82 9.08 -6.03
N TYR A 136 1.22 10.25 -5.56
CA TYR A 136 0.71 10.79 -4.32
C TYR A 136 -0.68 11.41 -4.54
N ASP A 137 -1.63 11.00 -3.71
CA ASP A 137 -2.97 11.60 -3.68
C ASP A 137 -2.99 12.78 -2.69
N SER A 138 -2.94 14.03 -3.22
CA SER A 138 -2.97 15.26 -2.42
C SER A 138 -4.27 15.47 -1.63
N SER A 139 -5.31 14.68 -1.86
CA SER A 139 -6.51 14.68 -1.01
C SER A 139 -6.19 14.24 0.42
N ASN A 140 -5.04 13.57 0.63
CA ASN A 140 -4.57 13.13 1.93
C ASN A 140 -3.88 14.23 2.77
N ASP A 141 -3.51 15.39 2.20
CA ASP A 141 -2.75 16.45 2.89
C ASP A 141 -3.37 16.84 4.23
N THR A 142 -4.68 17.06 4.25
CA THR A 142 -5.40 17.43 5.47
C THR A 142 -5.39 16.30 6.51
N SER A 143 -5.49 15.05 6.07
CA SER A 143 -5.46 13.87 6.95
C SER A 143 -4.08 13.69 7.57
N ILE A 144 -3.02 13.85 6.78
CA ILE A 144 -1.63 13.79 7.25
C ILE A 144 -1.37 14.91 8.25
N ALA A 145 -1.74 16.15 7.94
CA ALA A 145 -1.57 17.28 8.84
C ALA A 145 -2.27 17.05 10.19
N ASN A 146 -3.49 16.53 10.18
CA ASN A 146 -4.24 16.20 11.39
C ASN A 146 -3.56 15.07 12.21
N THR A 147 -3.00 14.08 11.56
CA THR A 147 -2.28 12.98 12.22
C THR A 147 -1.00 13.48 12.87
N VAL A 148 -0.21 14.27 12.16
CA VAL A 148 1.01 14.91 12.69
C VAL A 148 0.66 15.77 13.91
N LEU A 149 -0.39 16.59 13.80
CA LEU A 149 -0.85 17.44 14.89
C LEU A 149 -1.29 16.62 16.10
N SER A 150 -2.04 15.55 15.90
CA SER A 150 -2.48 14.64 16.99
C SER A 150 -1.30 14.00 17.70
N THR A 151 -0.27 13.58 16.99
CA THR A 151 0.96 13.03 17.55
C THR A 151 1.68 14.09 18.40
N LYS A 152 1.86 15.30 17.88
CA LYS A 152 2.46 16.43 18.62
C LYS A 152 1.73 16.72 19.94
N TYR A 153 0.40 16.69 19.93
CA TYR A 153 -0.38 16.90 21.16
C TYR A 153 -0.22 15.74 22.15
N SER A 154 -0.20 14.50 21.66
CA SER A 154 0.00 13.33 22.50
C SER A 154 1.38 13.40 23.21
N ASP A 155 2.42 13.70 22.45
CA ASP A 155 3.79 13.83 22.97
C ASP A 155 3.91 14.97 23.98
N LEU A 156 3.28 16.10 23.69
CA LEU A 156 3.24 17.23 24.63
C LEU A 156 2.56 16.86 25.94
N ILE A 157 1.39 16.22 25.89
CA ILE A 157 0.66 15.74 27.08
C ILE A 157 1.52 14.75 27.86
N SER A 158 2.14 13.79 27.18
CA SER A 158 3.03 12.80 27.82
C SER A 158 4.20 13.47 28.51
N SER A 159 4.83 14.46 27.88
CA SER A 159 5.94 15.20 28.46
C SER A 159 5.56 15.97 29.74
N TYR A 160 4.33 16.48 29.82
CA TYR A 160 3.81 17.11 31.01
C TYR A 160 3.46 16.11 32.11
N THR A 161 2.82 14.99 31.76
CA THR A 161 2.41 13.97 32.73
C THR A 161 3.58 13.21 33.32
N ASP A 162 4.62 12.92 32.54
CA ASP A 162 5.84 12.25 33.01
C ASP A 162 6.63 13.12 34.00
N ASN A 163 6.51 14.44 33.87
CA ASN A 163 7.14 15.40 34.80
C ASN A 163 6.25 15.76 36.01
N MET A 164 4.97 15.37 36.01
CA MET A 164 4.07 15.56 37.14
C MET A 164 4.38 14.55 38.25
N LYS A 165 5.14 14.96 39.25
CA LYS A 165 5.21 14.23 40.54
C LYS A 165 3.88 14.41 41.26
N VAL A 166 3.04 13.40 41.25
CA VAL A 166 1.84 13.37 42.11
C VAL A 166 2.32 13.17 43.53
N ASP A 167 2.46 14.28 44.28
CA ASP A 167 2.77 14.26 45.70
C ASP A 167 1.48 13.87 46.48
N ASN A 168 1.26 12.55 46.62
CA ASN A 168 0.20 11.99 47.43
C ASN A 168 0.41 12.25 48.94
N LYS A 169 0.49 13.49 49.33
CA LYS A 169 0.46 13.86 50.77
C LYS A 169 -0.98 13.71 51.24
N LYS A 170 -1.27 12.62 51.91
CA LYS A 170 -2.53 12.32 52.64
C LYS A 170 -3.08 13.49 53.47
N ASN A 171 -2.27 14.49 53.78
CA ASN A 171 -2.64 15.66 54.58
C ASN A 171 -3.39 16.75 53.79
N ARG A 172 -3.46 16.72 52.46
CA ARG A 172 -4.26 17.69 51.67
C ARG A 172 -5.74 17.36 51.60
N ILE A 173 -6.12 16.10 51.78
CA ILE A 173 -7.52 15.68 51.77
C ILE A 173 -8.26 16.12 53.05
N LYS A 174 -7.56 16.34 54.13
CA LYS A 174 -8.14 16.82 55.40
C LYS A 174 -8.55 18.28 55.42
N MET A 175 -8.08 19.10 54.49
CA MET A 175 -8.39 20.54 54.48
C MET A 175 -9.72 20.90 53.77
N TYR A 176 -10.37 19.93 53.10
CA TYR A 176 -11.65 20.13 52.42
C TYR A 176 -12.82 19.40 53.05
N SER A 177 -12.64 18.78 54.22
CA SER A 177 -13.72 18.05 54.88
C SER A 177 -14.19 18.71 56.19
N GLU A 178 -13.80 19.95 56.44
CA GLU A 178 -14.27 20.73 57.61
C GLU A 178 -14.81 22.10 57.15
N GLU A 179 -15.88 22.08 56.36
CA GLU A 179 -16.88 23.15 56.27
C GLU A 179 -18.25 22.56 55.99
#